data_0faa5637a2d41f7e554a2218f0571f98
#
_entry.id   0faa5637a2d41f7e554a2218f0571f98
#
_cell.length_a   1.000
_cell.length_b   1.000
_cell.length_c   1.000
_cell.angle_alpha   90.00
_cell.angle_beta   90.00
_cell.angle_gamma   90.00
#
_symmetry.space_group_name_H-M   'P 1'
#
loop_
_entity.id
_entity.type
_entity.pdbx_description
1 polymer ?
#
loop_
_entity_poly.entity_id
_entity_poly.type
_entity_poly.pdbx_seq_one_letter_code
_entity_poly.pdbx_strand_id
1 'polypeptide(L)'
;MKYLLLLLLWLPGAAPAPLAPLQIAEQFVAPTGWAPMKDYLCCEVAGQAKTQTLGQQIPAPLRRTCELVQQGTATAVVAVELRDSASRRDFYLHFQRDTAGWKLAAIRTLAMTHLGPPMVALLTGLPPAEIASYNRKHPDASHAFTVGNLRLWTSADADIAAYFHHHQPDFQKLLRRVQAGKFFAAAPGPNEPAAEAAANADPAVHTLLRRLFLGRVTRRATNCSSCLAFVIGGKTTSTVGLLYQPRPAQLPAMAPDGIIVLRPLGQGWYLYKTA
;
A
#
# COMPACT_ATOMS: atom_id res chain seq x y z
N MET A 1 -66.12 30.97 25.17
CA MET A 1 -65.09 29.91 25.33
C MET A 1 -64.58 29.55 23.95
N LYS A 2 -63.33 29.98 23.60
CA LYS A 2 -62.68 29.66 22.32
C LYS A 2 -61.62 28.60 22.61
N TYR A 3 -61.80 27.37 22.08
CA TYR A 3 -60.82 26.29 22.16
C TYR A 3 -59.75 26.52 21.08
N LEU A 4 -58.53 26.82 21.51
CA LEU A 4 -57.36 26.89 20.66
C LEU A 4 -56.78 25.47 20.51
N LEU A 5 -56.99 24.81 19.36
CA LEU A 5 -56.39 23.53 19.04
C LEU A 5 -54.92 23.76 18.66
N LEU A 6 -53.97 23.36 19.55
CA LEU A 6 -52.55 23.30 19.24
C LEU A 6 -52.29 22.06 18.42
N LEU A 7 -52.11 22.22 17.10
CA LEU A 7 -51.58 21.19 16.19
C LEU A 7 -50.06 21.08 16.43
N LEU A 8 -49.62 20.05 17.21
CA LEU A 8 -48.23 19.64 17.28
C LEU A 8 -47.84 19.02 15.95
N LEU A 9 -47.15 19.79 15.10
CA LEU A 9 -46.46 19.28 13.90
C LEU A 9 -45.30 18.39 14.34
N TRP A 10 -45.49 17.06 14.25
CA TRP A 10 -44.42 16.09 14.31
C TRP A 10 -43.58 16.29 13.05
N LEU A 11 -42.43 16.95 13.16
CA LEU A 11 -41.37 16.92 12.14
C LEU A 11 -40.76 15.50 12.16
N PRO A 12 -40.82 14.76 11.04
CA PRO A 12 -40.12 13.49 10.98
C PRO A 12 -38.63 13.78 11.19
N GLY A 13 -38.04 13.20 12.23
CA GLY A 13 -36.61 13.29 12.48
C GLY A 13 -35.88 12.79 11.24
N ALA A 14 -35.04 13.64 10.64
CA ALA A 14 -34.21 13.25 9.51
C ALA A 14 -33.37 12.03 9.95
N ALA A 15 -33.48 10.92 9.25
CA ALA A 15 -32.60 9.77 9.47
C ALA A 15 -31.15 10.24 9.39
N PRO A 16 -30.27 9.79 10.32
CA PRO A 16 -28.87 10.19 10.26
C PRO A 16 -28.27 9.79 8.91
N ALA A 17 -27.52 10.70 8.32
CA ALA A 17 -26.84 10.45 7.06
C ALA A 17 -25.91 9.24 7.19
N PRO A 18 -25.85 8.34 6.19
CA PRO A 18 -24.97 7.17 6.24
C PRO A 18 -23.51 7.62 6.38
N LEU A 19 -22.76 6.95 7.26
CA LEU A 19 -21.35 7.25 7.51
C LEU A 19 -20.50 7.06 6.24
N ALA A 20 -19.56 7.96 6.03
CA ALA A 20 -18.56 7.84 4.97
C ALA A 20 -17.45 6.83 5.34
N PRO A 21 -16.70 6.26 4.37
CA PRO A 21 -15.63 5.28 4.64
C PRO A 21 -14.61 5.73 5.68
N LEU A 22 -14.19 7.00 5.62
CA LEU A 22 -13.24 7.56 6.58
C LEU A 22 -13.80 7.55 8.00
N GLN A 23 -15.06 7.97 8.17
CA GLN A 23 -15.72 7.98 9.48
C GLN A 23 -15.88 6.57 10.05
N ILE A 24 -16.24 5.58 9.20
CA ILE A 24 -16.32 4.18 9.61
C ILE A 24 -14.93 3.67 10.03
N ALA A 25 -13.88 4.00 9.28
CA ALA A 25 -12.51 3.62 9.59
C ALA A 25 -12.08 4.19 10.95
N GLU A 26 -12.30 5.48 11.19
CA GLU A 26 -11.99 6.15 12.46
C GLU A 26 -12.68 5.49 13.66
N GLN A 27 -13.97 5.16 13.53
CA GLN A 27 -14.71 4.42 14.57
C GLN A 27 -14.17 3.01 14.78
N PHE A 28 -13.84 2.31 13.67
CA PHE A 28 -13.37 0.93 13.71
C PHE A 28 -11.99 0.79 14.38
N VAL A 29 -11.11 1.80 14.23
CA VAL A 29 -9.77 1.80 14.85
C VAL A 29 -9.71 2.58 16.16
N ALA A 30 -10.80 3.22 16.61
CA ALA A 30 -10.86 3.91 17.88
C ALA A 30 -10.61 2.94 19.06
N PRO A 31 -9.90 3.37 20.13
CA PRO A 31 -9.63 2.53 21.28
C PRO A 31 -10.89 2.17 22.07
N THR A 32 -11.96 2.94 21.90
CA THR A 32 -13.28 2.69 22.49
C THR A 32 -14.08 1.71 21.64
N GLY A 33 -14.94 0.93 22.29
CA GLY A 33 -15.87 0.06 21.54
C GLY A 33 -16.83 0.88 20.67
N TRP A 34 -17.33 0.28 19.61
CA TRP A 34 -18.31 0.86 18.70
C TRP A 34 -19.51 -0.08 18.55
N ALA A 35 -20.60 0.19 19.25
CA ALA A 35 -21.76 -0.70 19.32
C ALA A 35 -22.38 -1.05 17.95
N PRO A 36 -22.52 -0.08 16.98
CA PRO A 36 -23.06 -0.39 15.65
C PRO A 36 -22.06 -1.08 14.70
N MET A 37 -20.84 -1.45 15.14
CA MET A 37 -19.79 -1.99 14.26
C MET A 37 -20.31 -3.03 13.27
N LYS A 38 -21.11 -4.00 13.73
CA LYS A 38 -21.59 -5.11 12.89
C LYS A 38 -22.43 -4.66 11.70
N ASP A 39 -23.15 -3.54 11.86
CA ASP A 39 -23.97 -2.97 10.77
C ASP A 39 -23.14 -2.40 9.64
N TYR A 40 -21.84 -2.15 9.88
CA TYR A 40 -20.89 -1.59 8.94
C TYR A 40 -19.87 -2.59 8.41
N LEU A 41 -20.08 -3.89 8.63
CA LEU A 41 -19.22 -4.96 8.13
C LEU A 41 -19.93 -5.77 7.05
N CYS A 42 -19.17 -6.26 6.05
CA CYS A 42 -19.62 -7.24 5.06
C CYS A 42 -18.47 -8.20 4.68
N CYS A 43 -18.80 -9.11 3.81
CA CYS A 43 -17.84 -9.93 3.10
C CYS A 43 -16.93 -10.70 4.08
N GLU A 44 -15.62 -10.73 3.85
CA GLU A 44 -14.68 -11.52 4.66
C GLU A 44 -14.61 -11.01 6.12
N VAL A 45 -14.69 -9.68 6.32
CA VAL A 45 -14.58 -9.10 7.68
C VAL A 45 -15.79 -9.47 8.55
N ALA A 46 -16.98 -9.53 7.96
CA ALA A 46 -18.18 -9.93 8.70
C ALA A 46 -18.07 -11.36 9.27
N GLY A 47 -17.47 -12.29 8.48
CA GLY A 47 -17.25 -13.67 8.94
C GLY A 47 -16.15 -13.80 10.02
N GLN A 48 -15.25 -12.83 10.10
CA GLN A 48 -14.13 -12.82 11.06
C GLN A 48 -14.41 -11.92 12.27
N ALA A 49 -15.48 -11.14 12.24
CA ALA A 49 -15.79 -10.13 13.25
C ALA A 49 -16.06 -10.76 14.62
N LYS A 50 -15.27 -10.35 15.59
CA LYS A 50 -15.47 -10.62 17.01
C LYS A 50 -16.38 -9.54 17.62
N THR A 51 -16.56 -9.59 18.94
CA THR A 51 -17.30 -8.58 19.70
C THR A 51 -16.55 -7.27 19.86
N GLN A 52 -15.23 -7.28 19.64
CA GLN A 52 -14.34 -6.12 19.78
C GLN A 52 -13.96 -5.53 18.41
N THR A 53 -13.85 -4.21 18.34
CA THR A 53 -13.27 -3.51 17.18
C THR A 53 -11.78 -3.79 17.09
N LEU A 54 -11.20 -3.58 15.90
CA LEU A 54 -9.74 -3.65 15.72
C LEU A 54 -9.04 -2.64 16.66
N GLY A 55 -9.61 -1.45 16.84
CA GLY A 55 -9.05 -0.41 17.68
C GLY A 55 -8.87 -0.83 19.15
N GLN A 56 -9.78 -1.68 19.66
CA GLN A 56 -9.65 -2.24 21.00
C GLN A 56 -8.52 -3.28 21.13
N GLN A 57 -8.07 -3.85 20.02
CA GLN A 57 -6.98 -4.82 19.96
C GLN A 57 -5.62 -4.15 19.67
N ILE A 58 -5.62 -2.92 19.16
CA ILE A 58 -4.40 -2.14 18.91
C ILE A 58 -3.88 -1.61 20.26
N PRO A 59 -2.58 -1.80 20.58
CA PRO A 59 -1.99 -1.28 21.82
C PRO A 59 -2.25 0.22 22.00
N ALA A 60 -2.62 0.63 23.21
CA ALA A 60 -3.01 2.00 23.53
C ALA A 60 -1.95 3.07 23.19
N PRO A 61 -0.62 2.83 23.37
CA PRO A 61 0.40 3.82 23.04
C PRO A 61 0.51 4.15 21.55
N LEU A 62 -0.03 3.29 20.65
CA LEU A 62 0.03 3.53 19.22
C LEU A 62 -0.96 4.63 18.80
N ARG A 63 -0.44 5.72 18.27
CA ARG A 63 -1.24 6.74 17.61
C ARG A 63 -1.82 6.17 16.31
N ARG A 64 -3.08 6.46 16.05
CA ARG A 64 -3.84 6.00 14.88
C ARG A 64 -4.17 7.21 14.02
N THR A 65 -3.88 7.13 12.72
CA THR A 65 -4.26 8.16 11.75
C THR A 65 -4.90 7.48 10.57
N CYS A 66 -6.12 7.89 10.21
CA CYS A 66 -6.84 7.41 9.03
C CYS A 66 -6.74 8.43 7.91
N GLU A 67 -6.55 7.95 6.69
CA GLU A 67 -6.49 8.75 5.48
C GLU A 67 -7.29 8.08 4.37
N LEU A 68 -8.22 8.81 3.76
CA LEU A 68 -8.95 8.34 2.60
C LEU A 68 -8.04 8.39 1.37
N VAL A 69 -7.59 7.22 0.91
CA VAL A 69 -6.68 7.08 -0.25
C VAL A 69 -7.45 7.21 -1.56
N GLN A 70 -8.60 6.55 -1.64
CA GLN A 70 -9.47 6.59 -2.83
C GLN A 70 -10.92 6.36 -2.43
N GLN A 71 -11.83 7.05 -3.14
CA GLN A 71 -13.26 6.79 -3.07
C GLN A 71 -13.86 6.92 -4.46
N GLY A 72 -14.40 5.81 -4.94
CA GLY A 72 -15.25 5.72 -6.13
C GLY A 72 -16.72 5.69 -5.76
N THR A 73 -17.57 5.30 -6.72
CA THR A 73 -19.01 5.15 -6.49
C THR A 73 -19.37 3.90 -5.69
N ALA A 74 -18.62 2.80 -5.84
CA ALA A 74 -18.90 1.49 -5.26
C ALA A 74 -17.81 1.00 -4.29
N THR A 75 -16.59 1.51 -4.38
CA THR A 75 -15.45 1.07 -3.57
C THR A 75 -14.68 2.26 -3.00
N ALA A 76 -14.07 2.07 -1.83
CA ALA A 76 -13.15 3.04 -1.23
C ALA A 76 -12.04 2.32 -0.48
N VAL A 77 -10.90 2.99 -0.34
CA VAL A 77 -9.75 2.51 0.45
C VAL A 77 -9.32 3.59 1.43
N VAL A 78 -9.25 3.22 2.70
CA VAL A 78 -8.71 4.05 3.77
C VAL A 78 -7.43 3.41 4.27
N ALA A 79 -6.34 4.16 4.27
CA ALA A 79 -5.10 3.74 4.93
C ALA A 79 -5.14 4.13 6.40
N VAL A 80 -4.63 3.24 7.24
CA VAL A 80 -4.48 3.48 8.68
C VAL A 80 -2.99 3.39 9.02
N GLU A 81 -2.41 4.48 9.48
CA GLU A 81 -1.07 4.51 10.05
C GLU A 81 -1.14 4.27 11.56
N LEU A 82 -0.38 3.29 12.03
CA LEU A 82 -0.09 3.08 13.45
C LEU A 82 1.33 3.55 13.72
N ARG A 83 1.49 4.44 14.70
CA ARG A 83 2.79 5.05 15.01
C ARG A 83 3.03 5.17 16.50
N ASP A 84 4.27 4.84 16.93
CA ASP A 84 4.83 5.22 18.22
C ASP A 84 6.16 5.96 18.02
N SER A 85 6.96 6.10 19.09
CA SER A 85 8.27 6.75 19.05
C SER A 85 9.31 5.95 18.25
N ALA A 86 9.14 4.64 18.09
CA ALA A 86 10.13 3.72 17.54
C ALA A 86 9.70 3.09 16.21
N SER A 87 8.39 3.06 15.91
CA SER A 87 7.87 2.34 14.77
C SER A 87 6.70 3.03 14.08
N ARG A 88 6.57 2.76 12.80
CA ARG A 88 5.44 3.17 11.97
C ARG A 88 5.01 2.00 11.09
N ARG A 89 3.71 1.74 10.98
CA ARG A 89 3.15 0.65 10.18
C ARG A 89 1.84 1.08 9.55
N ASP A 90 1.55 0.57 8.36
CA ASP A 90 0.29 0.81 7.67
C ASP A 90 -0.50 -0.48 7.49
N PHE A 91 -1.81 -0.33 7.49
CA PHE A 91 -2.76 -1.30 6.95
C PHE A 91 -3.89 -0.57 6.24
N TYR A 92 -4.65 -1.31 5.43
CA TYR A 92 -5.62 -0.73 4.51
C TYR A 92 -6.98 -1.35 4.74
N LEU A 93 -7.98 -0.48 4.87
CA LEU A 93 -9.38 -0.83 5.02
C LEU A 93 -10.06 -0.66 3.67
N HIS A 94 -10.55 -1.76 3.10
CA HIS A 94 -11.27 -1.78 1.84
C HIS A 94 -12.77 -1.76 2.10
N PHE A 95 -13.45 -0.81 1.50
CA PHE A 95 -14.89 -0.61 1.64
C PHE A 95 -15.60 -0.93 0.34
N GLN A 96 -16.82 -1.47 0.48
CA GLN A 96 -17.79 -1.61 -0.59
C GLN A 96 -19.07 -0.87 -0.21
N ARG A 97 -19.78 -0.36 -1.21
CA ARG A 97 -21.04 0.34 -1.03
C ARG A 97 -22.18 -0.58 -1.49
N ASP A 98 -23.13 -0.81 -0.60
CA ASP A 98 -24.41 -1.48 -0.89
C ASP A 98 -25.58 -0.48 -0.84
N THR A 99 -26.81 -0.98 -0.89
CA THR A 99 -28.03 -0.17 -0.80
C THR A 99 -28.20 0.52 0.56
N ALA A 100 -27.62 -0.03 1.62
CA ALA A 100 -27.67 0.51 2.97
C ALA A 100 -26.51 1.50 3.28
N GLY A 101 -25.51 1.61 2.39
CA GLY A 101 -24.38 2.50 2.54
C GLY A 101 -23.02 1.82 2.45
N TRP A 102 -22.01 2.42 3.06
CA TRP A 102 -20.65 1.90 3.03
C TRP A 102 -20.43 0.82 4.09
N LYS A 103 -19.75 -0.26 3.69
CA LYS A 103 -19.39 -1.40 4.55
C LYS A 103 -17.89 -1.69 4.42
N LEU A 104 -17.25 -1.99 5.55
CA LEU A 104 -15.90 -2.53 5.56
C LEU A 104 -15.94 -3.98 5.07
N ALA A 105 -15.24 -4.25 3.96
CA ALA A 105 -15.25 -5.54 3.27
C ALA A 105 -14.01 -6.38 3.55
N ALA A 106 -12.83 -5.75 3.63
CA ALA A 106 -11.56 -6.42 3.87
C ALA A 106 -10.55 -5.53 4.59
N ILE A 107 -9.62 -6.16 5.30
CA ILE A 107 -8.45 -5.53 5.93
C ILE A 107 -7.21 -6.15 5.31
N ARG A 108 -6.27 -5.31 4.87
CA ARG A 108 -5.03 -5.76 4.23
C ARG A 108 -3.81 -5.11 4.84
N THR A 109 -2.75 -5.89 4.93
CA THR A 109 -1.39 -5.42 5.22
C THR A 109 -0.44 -6.06 4.23
N LEU A 110 0.76 -5.50 4.06
CA LEU A 110 1.80 -6.20 3.31
C LEU A 110 2.26 -7.42 4.12
N ALA A 111 2.23 -8.60 3.50
CA ALA A 111 2.63 -9.84 4.15
C ALA A 111 4.09 -9.80 4.63
N MET A 112 4.36 -10.42 5.76
CA MET A 112 5.70 -10.64 6.31
C MET A 112 6.49 -9.38 6.72
N THR A 113 5.90 -8.19 6.70
CA THR A 113 6.60 -6.96 7.14
C THR A 113 7.07 -7.03 8.59
N HIS A 114 6.41 -7.81 9.44
CA HIS A 114 6.81 -8.04 10.83
C HIS A 114 8.18 -8.77 10.96
N LEU A 115 8.62 -9.49 9.93
CA LEU A 115 9.93 -10.14 9.89
C LEU A 115 11.05 -9.17 9.51
N GLY A 116 10.73 -8.00 8.96
CA GLY A 116 11.71 -7.03 8.50
C GLY A 116 12.66 -6.55 9.59
N PRO A 117 12.18 -6.00 10.72
CA PRO A 117 13.05 -5.50 11.78
C PRO A 117 14.03 -6.56 12.33
N PRO A 118 13.61 -7.80 12.69
CA PRO A 118 14.55 -8.83 13.12
C PRO A 118 15.53 -9.25 12.03
N MET A 119 15.13 -9.32 10.75
CA MET A 119 16.05 -9.61 9.64
C MET A 119 17.08 -8.50 9.43
N VAL A 120 16.67 -7.24 9.52
CA VAL A 120 17.58 -6.09 9.45
C VAL A 120 18.57 -6.14 10.61
N ALA A 121 18.12 -6.40 11.84
CA ALA A 121 18.98 -6.51 13.01
C ALA A 121 20.02 -7.63 12.84
N LEU A 122 19.59 -8.81 12.36
CA LEU A 122 20.47 -9.94 12.08
C LEU A 122 21.55 -9.56 11.06
N LEU A 123 21.16 -8.98 9.93
CA LEU A 123 22.10 -8.62 8.86
C LEU A 123 23.06 -7.52 9.29
N THR A 124 22.57 -6.49 9.99
CA THR A 124 23.42 -5.39 10.45
C THR A 124 24.38 -5.78 11.58
N GLY A 125 24.10 -6.88 12.30
CA GLY A 125 24.97 -7.44 13.31
C GLY A 125 26.10 -8.35 12.78
N LEU A 126 26.16 -8.59 11.47
CA LEU A 126 27.19 -9.46 10.90
C LEU A 126 28.60 -8.86 11.02
N PRO A 127 29.60 -9.65 11.43
CA PRO A 127 30.99 -9.20 11.46
C PRO A 127 31.56 -8.97 10.05
N PRO A 128 32.61 -8.13 9.88
CA PRO A 128 33.16 -7.79 8.56
C PRO A 128 33.56 -9.01 7.70
N ALA A 129 34.07 -10.08 8.30
CA ALA A 129 34.45 -11.30 7.59
C ALA A 129 33.25 -12.01 6.98
N GLU A 130 32.11 -12.04 7.69
CA GLU A 130 30.85 -12.62 7.19
C GLU A 130 30.23 -11.75 6.12
N ILE A 131 30.27 -10.41 6.27
CA ILE A 131 29.85 -9.46 5.22
C ILE A 131 30.66 -9.68 3.94
N ALA A 132 31.98 -9.83 4.04
CA ALA A 132 32.85 -10.13 2.89
C ALA A 132 32.49 -11.48 2.25
N SER A 133 32.20 -12.51 3.05
CA SER A 133 31.73 -13.80 2.56
C SER A 133 30.36 -13.70 1.89
N TYR A 134 29.43 -12.98 2.49
CA TYR A 134 28.12 -12.72 1.92
C TYR A 134 28.24 -12.07 0.52
N ASN A 135 29.03 -11.00 0.40
CA ASN A 135 29.21 -10.28 -0.86
C ASN A 135 29.84 -11.16 -1.96
N ARG A 136 30.77 -12.06 -1.62
CA ARG A 136 31.32 -13.02 -2.58
C ARG A 136 30.27 -14.04 -3.07
N LYS A 137 29.36 -14.48 -2.19
CA LYS A 137 28.30 -15.44 -2.53
C LYS A 137 27.14 -14.79 -3.27
N HIS A 138 26.94 -13.48 -3.11
CA HIS A 138 25.82 -12.74 -3.68
C HIS A 138 26.31 -11.50 -4.44
N PRO A 139 27.01 -11.66 -5.58
CA PRO A 139 27.61 -10.54 -6.33
C PRO A 139 26.54 -9.53 -6.83
N ASP A 140 25.35 -10.00 -7.17
CA ASP A 140 24.25 -9.18 -7.66
C ASP A 140 23.41 -8.54 -6.56
N ALA A 141 23.59 -8.98 -5.31
CA ALA A 141 22.80 -8.54 -4.16
C ALA A 141 23.70 -8.38 -2.93
N SER A 142 24.61 -7.41 -2.97
CA SER A 142 25.55 -7.15 -1.87
C SER A 142 24.83 -7.00 -0.53
N HIS A 143 25.53 -7.24 0.57
CA HIS A 143 25.02 -7.04 1.92
C HIS A 143 24.40 -5.64 2.10
N ALA A 144 25.08 -4.58 1.66
CA ALA A 144 24.59 -3.21 1.74
C ALA A 144 23.26 -3.02 0.96
N PHE A 145 23.19 -3.59 -0.26
CA PHE A 145 21.94 -3.59 -1.03
C PHE A 145 20.83 -4.34 -0.28
N THR A 146 21.10 -5.52 0.22
CA THR A 146 20.10 -6.38 0.88
C THR A 146 19.53 -5.70 2.12
N VAL A 147 20.38 -5.09 2.95
CA VAL A 147 19.94 -4.34 4.14
C VAL A 147 19.12 -3.12 3.75
N GLY A 148 19.57 -2.33 2.76
CA GLY A 148 18.84 -1.14 2.29
C GLY A 148 17.51 -1.49 1.65
N ASN A 149 17.47 -2.52 0.82
CA ASN A 149 16.24 -3.03 0.19
C ASN A 149 15.24 -3.52 1.24
N LEU A 150 15.69 -4.32 2.21
CA LEU A 150 14.83 -4.86 3.26
C LEU A 150 14.25 -3.74 4.15
N ARG A 151 15.06 -2.75 4.51
CA ARG A 151 14.59 -1.57 5.25
C ARG A 151 13.49 -0.85 4.46
N LEU A 152 13.74 -0.57 3.19
CA LEU A 152 12.79 0.13 2.33
C LEU A 152 11.51 -0.68 2.11
N TRP A 153 11.62 -1.99 1.88
CA TRP A 153 10.49 -2.89 1.69
C TRP A 153 9.56 -2.94 2.90
N THR A 154 10.10 -2.88 4.12
CA THR A 154 9.33 -2.98 5.37
C THR A 154 8.93 -1.63 5.95
N SER A 155 9.30 -0.53 5.28
CA SER A 155 8.97 0.82 5.69
C SER A 155 7.48 1.14 5.52
N ALA A 156 7.01 2.11 6.30
CA ALA A 156 5.68 2.69 6.11
C ALA A 156 5.58 3.50 4.81
N ASP A 157 4.36 3.73 4.34
CA ASP A 157 4.08 4.48 3.10
C ASP A 157 4.77 5.85 3.09
N ALA A 158 4.68 6.57 4.19
CA ALA A 158 5.27 7.91 4.29
C ALA A 158 6.80 7.88 4.20
N ASP A 159 7.45 6.83 4.72
CA ASP A 159 8.91 6.70 4.67
C ASP A 159 9.36 6.31 3.26
N ILE A 160 8.61 5.44 2.56
CA ILE A 160 8.87 5.11 1.15
C ILE A 160 8.66 6.35 0.26
N ALA A 161 7.61 7.13 0.53
CA ALA A 161 7.34 8.37 -0.20
C ALA A 161 8.48 9.40 0.03
N ALA A 162 8.93 9.58 1.27
CA ALA A 162 10.06 10.45 1.58
C ALA A 162 11.35 10.00 0.89
N TYR A 163 11.61 8.67 0.89
CA TYR A 163 12.75 8.10 0.15
C TYR A 163 12.66 8.39 -1.34
N PHE A 164 11.48 8.19 -1.97
CA PHE A 164 11.27 8.51 -3.38
C PHE A 164 11.56 9.99 -3.67
N HIS A 165 11.00 10.91 -2.90
CA HIS A 165 11.19 12.35 -3.10
C HIS A 165 12.66 12.76 -2.95
N HIS A 166 13.38 12.18 -1.98
CA HIS A 166 14.81 12.44 -1.78
C HIS A 166 15.64 11.97 -2.98
N HIS A 167 15.28 10.84 -3.59
CA HIS A 167 15.99 10.23 -4.72
C HIS A 167 15.30 10.46 -6.08
N GLN A 168 14.35 11.38 -6.18
CA GLN A 168 13.53 11.60 -7.38
C GLN A 168 14.36 11.79 -8.66
N PRO A 169 15.49 12.53 -8.70
CA PRO A 169 16.31 12.64 -9.89
C PRO A 169 16.88 11.30 -10.39
N ASP A 170 17.26 10.40 -9.48
CA ASP A 170 17.76 9.07 -9.82
C ASP A 170 16.62 8.16 -10.34
N PHE A 171 15.41 8.24 -9.74
CA PHE A 171 14.22 7.55 -10.26
C PHE A 171 13.86 8.02 -11.67
N GLN A 172 13.92 9.31 -11.94
CA GLN A 172 13.71 9.86 -13.29
C GLN A 172 14.81 9.40 -14.28
N LYS A 173 16.06 9.32 -13.83
CA LYS A 173 17.16 8.78 -14.65
C LYS A 173 16.94 7.32 -14.99
N LEU A 174 16.53 6.49 -14.00
CA LEU A 174 16.20 5.07 -14.20
C LEU A 174 15.06 4.93 -15.21
N LEU A 175 13.96 5.68 -15.03
CA LEU A 175 12.82 5.66 -15.94
C LEU A 175 13.25 5.98 -17.39
N ARG A 176 13.97 7.09 -17.57
CA ARG A 176 14.47 7.47 -18.91
C ARG A 176 15.35 6.37 -19.52
N ARG A 177 16.20 5.71 -18.72
CA ARG A 177 17.05 4.62 -19.21
C ARG A 177 16.24 3.42 -19.68
N VAL A 178 15.23 3.02 -18.89
CA VAL A 178 14.32 1.92 -19.25
C VAL A 178 13.54 2.24 -20.52
N GLN A 179 13.04 3.46 -20.66
CA GLN A 179 12.30 3.91 -21.84
C GLN A 179 13.20 4.02 -23.09
N ALA A 180 14.40 4.57 -22.96
CA ALA A 180 15.36 4.71 -24.05
C ALA A 180 15.86 3.34 -24.56
N GLY A 181 15.98 2.35 -23.68
CA GLY A 181 16.35 0.97 -24.04
C GLY A 181 15.30 0.24 -24.85
N LYS A 182 14.06 0.77 -24.92
CA LYS A 182 12.92 0.18 -25.65
C LYS A 182 12.72 -1.30 -25.34
N PHE A 183 13.04 -1.72 -24.12
CA PHE A 183 12.94 -3.12 -23.70
C PHE A 183 11.48 -3.61 -23.78
N PHE A 184 10.52 -2.76 -23.39
CA PHE A 184 9.11 -3.11 -23.36
C PHE A 184 8.41 -2.60 -24.62
N ALA A 185 7.72 -3.49 -25.34
CA ALA A 185 6.87 -3.13 -26.47
C ALA A 185 5.71 -2.22 -26.02
N ALA A 186 5.03 -1.58 -26.99
CA ALA A 186 3.88 -0.71 -26.69
C ALA A 186 2.75 -1.47 -25.96
N ALA A 187 2.53 -2.74 -26.29
CA ALA A 187 1.60 -3.65 -25.61
C ALA A 187 2.36 -4.88 -25.09
N PRO A 188 2.00 -5.42 -23.91
CA PRO A 188 2.53 -6.68 -23.42
C PRO A 188 2.22 -7.82 -24.40
N GLY A 189 3.13 -8.77 -24.50
CA GLY A 189 2.99 -9.92 -25.39
C GLY A 189 3.70 -11.16 -24.82
N PRO A 190 3.73 -12.25 -25.54
CA PRO A 190 4.35 -13.51 -25.10
C PRO A 190 5.84 -13.35 -24.77
N ASN A 191 6.50 -12.36 -25.34
CA ASN A 191 7.92 -12.07 -25.12
C ASN A 191 8.17 -11.15 -23.91
N GLU A 192 7.15 -10.77 -23.13
CA GLU A 192 7.30 -9.88 -21.98
C GLU A 192 8.33 -10.38 -20.94
N PRO A 193 8.39 -11.70 -20.60
CA PRO A 193 9.43 -12.20 -19.69
C PRO A 193 10.86 -11.99 -20.22
N ALA A 194 11.09 -12.14 -21.53
CA ALA A 194 12.39 -11.89 -22.13
C ALA A 194 12.75 -10.39 -22.15
N ALA A 195 11.78 -9.54 -22.43
CA ALA A 195 11.92 -8.07 -22.37
C ALA A 195 12.28 -7.61 -20.96
N GLU A 196 11.58 -8.15 -19.96
CA GLU A 196 11.86 -7.90 -18.55
C GLU A 196 13.26 -8.36 -18.15
N ALA A 197 13.68 -9.57 -18.56
CA ALA A 197 15.03 -10.07 -18.33
C ALA A 197 16.08 -9.18 -18.96
N ALA A 198 15.90 -8.76 -20.22
CA ALA A 198 16.79 -7.85 -20.92
C ALA A 198 16.91 -6.49 -20.24
N ALA A 199 15.79 -5.91 -19.79
CA ALA A 199 15.79 -4.64 -19.06
C ALA A 199 16.57 -4.72 -17.75
N ASN A 200 16.38 -5.80 -17.00
CA ASN A 200 17.06 -6.00 -15.72
C ASN A 200 18.55 -6.40 -15.87
N ALA A 201 18.93 -6.97 -17.01
CA ALA A 201 20.31 -7.31 -17.33
C ALA A 201 21.10 -6.13 -17.95
N ASP A 202 20.45 -5.04 -18.41
CA ASP A 202 21.16 -3.85 -18.89
C ASP A 202 22.03 -3.27 -17.76
N PRO A 203 23.36 -3.11 -17.95
CA PRO A 203 24.25 -2.73 -16.85
C PRO A 203 23.91 -1.38 -16.22
N ALA A 204 23.42 -0.42 -17.02
CA ALA A 204 23.06 0.90 -16.51
C ALA A 204 21.74 0.88 -15.73
N VAL A 205 20.75 0.09 -16.19
CA VAL A 205 19.51 -0.14 -15.45
C VAL A 205 19.81 -0.87 -14.14
N HIS A 206 20.58 -1.96 -14.21
CA HIS A 206 20.97 -2.77 -13.03
C HIS A 206 21.67 -1.90 -11.98
N THR A 207 22.66 -1.10 -12.37
CA THR A 207 23.38 -0.19 -11.46
C THR A 207 22.43 0.78 -10.75
N LEU A 208 21.48 1.38 -11.48
CA LEU A 208 20.50 2.30 -10.91
C LEU A 208 19.51 1.58 -9.99
N LEU A 209 19.04 0.38 -10.37
CA LEU A 209 18.18 -0.44 -9.50
C LEU A 209 18.88 -0.72 -8.16
N ARG A 210 20.13 -1.16 -8.19
CA ARG A 210 20.90 -1.48 -6.98
C ARG A 210 21.13 -0.24 -6.10
N ARG A 211 21.49 0.89 -6.72
CA ARG A 211 21.66 2.17 -6.02
C ARG A 211 20.37 2.63 -5.33
N LEU A 212 19.21 2.39 -5.93
CA LEU A 212 17.90 2.77 -5.42
C LEU A 212 17.23 1.68 -4.56
N PHE A 213 17.96 0.66 -4.18
CA PHE A 213 17.44 -0.49 -3.43
C PHE A 213 16.23 -1.17 -4.08
N LEU A 214 16.17 -1.17 -5.41
CA LEU A 214 15.11 -1.82 -6.17
C LEU A 214 15.54 -3.21 -6.62
N GLY A 215 14.63 -4.18 -6.50
CA GLY A 215 14.88 -5.56 -6.93
C GLY A 215 14.90 -5.69 -8.45
N ARG A 216 13.92 -5.13 -9.13
CA ARG A 216 13.74 -5.25 -10.59
C ARG A 216 12.76 -4.22 -11.15
N VAL A 217 12.76 -4.08 -12.49
CA VAL A 217 11.68 -3.44 -13.24
C VAL A 217 10.85 -4.51 -13.96
N THR A 218 9.53 -4.33 -14.00
CA THR A 218 8.57 -5.28 -14.59
C THR A 218 7.31 -4.56 -15.05
N ARG A 219 6.48 -5.20 -15.90
CA ARG A 219 5.11 -4.76 -16.20
C ARG A 219 4.05 -5.69 -15.62
N ARG A 220 4.47 -6.81 -15.04
CA ARG A 220 3.55 -7.88 -14.57
C ARG A 220 3.10 -7.73 -13.13
N ALA A 221 3.73 -6.84 -12.36
CA ALA A 221 3.45 -6.73 -10.91
C ALA A 221 2.03 -6.25 -10.58
N THR A 222 1.36 -5.55 -11.50
CA THR A 222 0.08 -4.87 -11.20
C THR A 222 -1.02 -5.15 -12.22
N ASN A 223 -0.86 -6.10 -13.13
CA ASN A 223 -1.78 -6.36 -14.25
C ASN A 223 -2.12 -5.12 -15.10
N CYS A 224 -1.31 -4.07 -15.04
CA CYS A 224 -1.45 -2.85 -15.81
C CYS A 224 -0.50 -2.90 -17.01
N SER A 225 -1.05 -3.11 -18.18
CA SER A 225 -0.28 -3.30 -19.41
C SER A 225 0.55 -2.10 -19.86
N SER A 226 0.16 -0.90 -19.44
CA SER A 226 0.86 0.36 -19.76
C SER A 226 1.73 0.90 -18.62
N CYS A 227 1.73 0.23 -17.47
CA CYS A 227 2.51 0.65 -16.31
C CYS A 227 3.91 0.05 -16.33
N LEU A 228 4.89 0.79 -15.78
CA LEU A 228 6.19 0.25 -15.40
C LEU A 228 6.24 0.14 -13.87
N ALA A 229 6.44 -1.06 -13.35
CA ALA A 229 6.58 -1.31 -11.93
C ALA A 229 8.06 -1.50 -11.57
N PHE A 230 8.56 -0.69 -10.66
CA PHE A 230 9.88 -0.77 -10.07
C PHE A 230 9.73 -1.42 -8.70
N VAL A 231 9.92 -2.72 -8.65
CA VAL A 231 9.68 -3.53 -7.44
C VAL A 231 10.80 -3.29 -6.45
N ILE A 232 10.45 -2.87 -5.25
CA ILE A 232 11.38 -2.81 -4.11
C ILE A 232 11.61 -4.24 -3.63
N GLY A 233 10.55 -4.91 -3.17
CA GLY A 233 10.64 -6.26 -2.63
C GLY A 233 9.28 -6.90 -2.47
N GLY A 234 9.26 -8.07 -1.83
CA GLY A 234 8.04 -8.84 -1.59
C GLY A 234 8.17 -10.29 -2.02
N LYS A 235 7.15 -11.08 -1.71
CA LYS A 235 7.10 -12.50 -2.04
C LYS A 235 5.93 -12.75 -2.98
N THR A 236 6.18 -13.37 -4.13
CA THR A 236 5.18 -13.81 -5.12
C THR A 236 4.13 -12.76 -5.46
N THR A 237 2.99 -12.75 -4.77
CA THR A 237 1.88 -11.82 -4.98
C THR A 237 1.95 -10.60 -4.06
N SER A 238 2.54 -10.72 -2.87
CA SER A 238 2.65 -9.65 -1.89
C SER A 238 3.91 -8.83 -2.14
N THR A 239 3.80 -7.77 -2.93
CA THR A 239 4.92 -6.91 -3.35
C THR A 239 4.71 -5.45 -2.97
N VAL A 240 5.81 -4.74 -2.80
CA VAL A 240 5.85 -3.29 -2.66
C VAL A 240 6.80 -2.70 -3.70
N GLY A 241 6.45 -1.57 -4.25
CA GLY A 241 7.27 -0.88 -5.25
C GLY A 241 6.72 0.47 -5.66
N LEU A 242 7.33 1.01 -6.68
CA LEU A 242 6.92 2.26 -7.32
C LEU A 242 6.37 1.95 -8.70
N LEU A 243 5.20 2.49 -9.01
CA LEU A 243 4.55 2.36 -10.31
C LEU A 243 4.68 3.67 -11.07
N TYR A 244 5.07 3.60 -12.32
CA TYR A 244 5.01 4.74 -13.23
C TYR A 244 3.87 4.58 -14.23
N GLN A 245 2.92 5.53 -14.22
CA GLN A 245 1.84 5.68 -15.18
C GLN A 245 1.49 7.16 -15.33
N PRO A 246 1.86 7.79 -16.47
CA PRO A 246 1.64 9.23 -16.65
C PRO A 246 0.17 9.61 -16.89
N ARG A 247 -0.68 8.63 -17.22
CA ARG A 247 -2.12 8.82 -17.47
C ARG A 247 -2.96 8.25 -16.32
N PRO A 248 -3.49 9.09 -15.41
CA PRO A 248 -4.25 8.60 -14.24
C PRO A 248 -5.45 7.73 -14.61
N ALA A 249 -6.09 7.98 -15.76
CA ALA A 249 -7.22 7.17 -16.24
C ALA A 249 -6.85 5.71 -16.60
N GLN A 250 -5.57 5.39 -16.71
CA GLN A 250 -5.07 4.04 -17.00
C GLN A 250 -4.52 3.33 -15.76
N LEU A 251 -4.67 3.93 -14.59
CA LEU A 251 -4.27 3.28 -13.35
C LEU A 251 -5.15 2.06 -13.07
N PRO A 252 -4.55 0.97 -12.58
CA PRO A 252 -5.32 -0.18 -12.15
C PRO A 252 -6.15 0.15 -10.91
N ALA A 253 -7.30 -0.49 -10.78
CA ALA A 253 -8.15 -0.34 -9.61
C ALA A 253 -7.52 -0.99 -8.38
N MET A 254 -7.75 -0.40 -7.21
CA MET A 254 -7.42 -1.02 -5.94
C MET A 254 -8.45 -2.08 -5.58
N ALA A 255 -7.97 -3.25 -5.13
CA ALA A 255 -8.80 -4.38 -4.72
C ALA A 255 -8.09 -5.16 -3.60
N PRO A 256 -8.84 -5.80 -2.68
CA PRO A 256 -8.24 -6.53 -1.56
C PRO A 256 -7.35 -7.70 -1.96
N ASP A 257 -7.61 -8.32 -3.11
CA ASP A 257 -6.92 -9.49 -3.67
C ASP A 257 -5.96 -9.13 -4.83
N GLY A 258 -5.66 -7.86 -4.99
CA GLY A 258 -4.80 -7.34 -6.05
C GLY A 258 -3.92 -6.20 -5.54
N ILE A 259 -4.10 -5.01 -6.10
CA ILE A 259 -3.43 -3.80 -5.59
C ILE A 259 -4.18 -3.31 -4.35
N ILE A 260 -3.57 -3.54 -3.19
CA ILE A 260 -4.18 -3.17 -1.90
C ILE A 260 -4.10 -1.67 -1.61
N VAL A 261 -3.09 -0.99 -2.17
CA VAL A 261 -2.96 0.47 -2.11
C VAL A 261 -2.20 1.00 -3.31
N LEU A 262 -2.61 2.18 -3.77
CA LEU A 262 -1.94 2.97 -4.79
C LEU A 262 -1.95 4.43 -4.35
N ARG A 263 -0.78 4.98 -3.98
CA ARG A 263 -0.64 6.35 -3.49
C ARG A 263 0.11 7.22 -4.49
N PRO A 264 -0.42 8.39 -4.88
CA PRO A 264 0.29 9.31 -5.78
C PRO A 264 1.55 9.89 -5.11
N LEU A 265 2.66 9.90 -5.86
CA LEU A 265 3.94 10.52 -5.48
C LEU A 265 4.28 11.72 -6.37
N GLY A 266 3.40 12.05 -7.32
CA GLY A 266 3.61 13.12 -8.29
C GLY A 266 4.29 12.67 -9.59
N GLN A 267 4.15 13.48 -10.66
CA GLN A 267 4.78 13.27 -11.96
C GLN A 267 4.54 11.88 -12.58
N GLY A 268 3.37 11.28 -12.34
CA GLY A 268 3.01 9.96 -12.85
C GLY A 268 3.58 8.79 -12.06
N TRP A 269 4.18 9.05 -10.90
CA TRP A 269 4.67 8.02 -9.99
C TRP A 269 3.68 7.73 -8.86
N TYR A 270 3.63 6.48 -8.46
CA TYR A 270 2.75 5.98 -7.39
C TYR A 270 3.50 4.94 -6.56
N LEU A 271 3.35 5.00 -5.25
CA LEU A 271 3.66 3.86 -4.38
C LEU A 271 2.54 2.84 -4.57
N TYR A 272 2.89 1.57 -4.76
CA TYR A 272 1.93 0.48 -4.81
C TYR A 272 2.32 -0.67 -3.86
N LYS A 273 1.30 -1.34 -3.33
CA LYS A 273 1.44 -2.61 -2.62
C LYS A 273 0.39 -3.58 -3.14
N THR A 274 0.76 -4.88 -3.23
CA THR A 274 -0.15 -5.96 -3.63
C THR A 274 -0.33 -6.98 -2.51
N ALA A 275 -1.47 -7.69 -2.50
CA ALA A 275 -1.73 -8.79 -1.58
C ALA A 275 -1.18 -10.10 -2.11
#